data_cb23ae851bd89b6a387fbf2da8f2c2ed
#
_entry.id   cb23ae851bd89b6a387fbf2da8f2c2ed
#
_cell.length_a   1.000
_cell.length_b   1.000
_cell.length_c   1.000
_cell.angle_alpha   90.00
_cell.angle_beta   90.00
_cell.angle_gamma   90.00
#
_symmetry.space_group_name_H-M   'P 1'
#
loop_
_entity.id
_entity.type
_entity.pdbx_description
1 polymer ?
#
loop_
_entity_poly.entity_id
_entity_poly.type
_entity_poly.pdbx_seq_one_letter_code
_entity_poly.pdbx_strand_id
1 'polypeptide(L)'
;PDLEAACTEGWDTCRAEARAACGSDHLLAGFMGTGIFEQCHFLMGFEDTLTNLYAHPDEMHALIDYITEYRLTYVRMLIDHLQPDVIFSHDDWGTKNALFMKPEMWREFFKEPYRRFYGYIRSRGVIAIHHADSYLVPIVDDMAEIGIQVWQGVLPENDIPALQAHLNGRLTLMGGFGAAIDRKDATPEDILTYARGVLRRNCPGGHYIP
;
A
#
# COMPACT_ATOMS: atom_id res chain seq x y z
N PRO A 1 -17.59 12.78 7.62
CA PRO A 1 -17.78 12.79 9.06
C PRO A 1 -16.64 13.56 9.75
N ASP A 2 -16.94 14.21 10.85
CA ASP A 2 -15.93 14.82 11.70
C ASP A 2 -15.27 13.71 12.52
N LEU A 3 -14.07 13.31 12.08
CA LEU A 3 -13.34 12.21 12.71
C LEU A 3 -12.83 12.58 14.10
N GLU A 4 -12.45 13.83 14.32
CA GLU A 4 -11.93 14.30 15.61
C GLU A 4 -13.03 14.27 16.67
N ALA A 5 -14.27 14.61 16.30
CA ALA A 5 -15.42 14.52 17.18
C ALA A 5 -15.94 13.09 17.38
N ALA A 6 -15.71 12.19 16.43
CA ALA A 6 -16.27 10.83 16.43
C ALA A 6 -15.49 9.84 17.31
N CYS A 7 -14.21 10.09 17.62
CA CYS A 7 -13.31 9.14 18.29
C CYS A 7 -12.56 9.81 19.45
N THR A 8 -13.27 10.12 20.53
CA THR A 8 -12.68 10.85 21.68
C THR A 8 -12.29 9.95 22.85
N GLU A 9 -12.75 8.69 22.89
CA GLU A 9 -12.59 7.81 24.04
C GLU A 9 -12.01 6.44 23.67
N GLY A 10 -11.38 5.77 24.63
CA GLY A 10 -10.93 4.38 24.50
C GLY A 10 -9.56 4.18 23.83
N TRP A 11 -8.89 5.21 23.31
CA TRP A 11 -7.61 5.08 22.64
C TRP A 11 -6.49 4.53 23.52
N ASP A 12 -6.41 4.97 24.79
CA ASP A 12 -5.36 4.49 25.71
C ASP A 12 -5.54 3.00 26.00
N THR A 13 -6.78 2.54 26.20
CA THR A 13 -7.08 1.13 26.39
C THR A 13 -6.75 0.32 25.13
N CYS A 14 -7.19 0.78 23.95
CA CYS A 14 -6.91 0.14 22.68
C CYS A 14 -5.40 0.03 22.42
N ARG A 15 -4.64 1.11 22.65
CA ARG A 15 -3.18 1.11 22.51
C ARG A 15 -2.52 0.13 23.47
N ALA A 16 -2.92 0.13 24.75
CA ALA A 16 -2.35 -0.75 25.77
C ALA A 16 -2.60 -2.22 25.42
N GLU A 17 -3.82 -2.58 25.02
CA GLU A 17 -4.19 -3.93 24.60
C GLU A 17 -3.42 -4.37 23.34
N ALA A 18 -3.34 -3.50 22.33
CA ALA A 18 -2.61 -3.76 21.10
C ALA A 18 -1.11 -3.98 21.36
N ARG A 19 -0.49 -3.14 22.18
CA ARG A 19 0.93 -3.31 22.57
C ARG A 19 1.15 -4.57 23.39
N ALA A 20 0.25 -4.91 24.30
CA ALA A 20 0.33 -6.16 25.07
C ALA A 20 0.22 -7.40 24.16
N ALA A 21 -0.64 -7.36 23.15
CA ALA A 21 -0.80 -8.42 22.18
C ALA A 21 0.43 -8.56 21.25
N CYS A 22 1.05 -7.46 20.86
CA CYS A 22 2.27 -7.47 20.04
C CYS A 22 3.48 -8.04 20.80
N GLY A 23 3.60 -7.81 22.11
CA GLY A 23 4.81 -8.13 22.86
C GLY A 23 6.01 -7.31 22.39
N SER A 24 7.23 -7.83 22.68
CA SER A 24 8.50 -7.18 22.31
C SER A 24 9.00 -7.53 20.90
N ASP A 25 8.47 -8.56 20.29
CA ASP A 25 9.05 -9.21 19.11
C ASP A 25 8.28 -8.88 17.81
N HIS A 26 7.18 -8.13 17.92
CA HIS A 26 6.35 -7.75 16.77
C HIS A 26 6.15 -6.25 16.69
N LEU A 27 5.93 -5.76 15.46
CA LEU A 27 5.58 -4.38 15.19
C LEU A 27 4.05 -4.21 15.26
N LEU A 28 3.59 -3.12 15.87
CA LEU A 28 2.20 -2.74 15.86
C LEU A 28 1.89 -2.02 14.54
N ALA A 29 0.97 -2.55 13.76
CA ALA A 29 0.53 -1.94 12.52
C ALA A 29 -0.85 -1.29 12.67
N GLY A 30 -0.97 -0.02 12.28
CA GLY A 30 -2.24 0.63 12.04
C GLY A 30 -2.69 0.32 10.60
N PHE A 31 -3.84 -0.35 10.44
CA PHE A 31 -4.38 -0.67 9.13
C PHE A 31 -5.30 0.44 8.62
N MET A 32 -5.03 0.90 7.39
CA MET A 32 -5.88 1.84 6.67
C MET A 32 -6.32 1.22 5.35
N GLY A 33 -7.50 0.60 5.33
CA GLY A 33 -8.13 0.10 4.12
C GLY A 33 -8.48 1.24 3.17
N THR A 34 -8.94 0.91 1.97
CA THR A 34 -9.45 1.80 0.93
C THR A 34 -8.59 3.04 0.69
N GLY A 35 -7.75 3.00 -0.33
CA GLY A 35 -6.90 4.12 -0.73
C GLY A 35 -7.66 5.29 -1.36
N ILE A 36 -6.93 6.25 -1.91
CA ILE A 36 -7.53 7.43 -2.53
C ILE A 36 -8.25 7.05 -3.83
N PHE A 37 -7.63 6.23 -4.67
CA PHE A 37 -8.23 5.76 -5.91
C PHE A 37 -9.45 4.86 -5.66
N GLU A 38 -9.30 3.87 -4.78
CA GLU A 38 -10.40 2.97 -4.42
C GLU A 38 -11.58 3.75 -3.82
N GLN A 39 -11.33 4.76 -3.00
CA GLN A 39 -12.40 5.58 -2.43
C GLN A 39 -13.17 6.32 -3.53
N CYS A 40 -12.50 6.80 -4.58
CA CYS A 40 -13.17 7.40 -5.72
C CYS A 40 -14.14 6.41 -6.38
N HIS A 41 -13.67 5.19 -6.70
CA HIS A 41 -14.54 4.24 -7.38
C HIS A 41 -15.58 3.58 -6.47
N PHE A 42 -15.42 3.58 -5.16
CA PHE A 42 -16.50 3.21 -4.24
C PHE A 42 -17.61 4.26 -4.18
N LEU A 43 -17.28 5.53 -4.43
CA LEU A 43 -18.28 6.62 -4.43
C LEU A 43 -19.08 6.68 -5.74
N MET A 44 -18.45 6.41 -6.89
CA MET A 44 -19.07 6.64 -8.19
C MET A 44 -19.04 5.44 -9.15
N GLY A 45 -18.37 4.35 -8.79
CA GLY A 45 -18.14 3.21 -9.67
C GLY A 45 -16.80 3.28 -10.41
N PHE A 46 -16.29 2.10 -10.80
CA PHE A 46 -14.95 1.97 -11.38
C PHE A 46 -14.84 2.64 -12.76
N GLU A 47 -15.80 2.36 -13.66
CA GLU A 47 -15.82 2.92 -15.03
C GLU A 47 -15.99 4.44 -14.99
N ASP A 48 -16.90 4.94 -14.15
CA ASP A 48 -17.15 6.39 -14.04
C ASP A 48 -15.93 7.10 -13.44
N THR A 49 -15.23 6.49 -12.48
CA THR A 49 -13.97 7.07 -11.95
C THR A 49 -12.96 7.25 -13.06
N LEU A 50 -12.66 6.20 -13.83
CA LEU A 50 -11.69 6.28 -14.91
C LEU A 50 -12.12 7.23 -16.04
N THR A 51 -13.40 7.26 -16.36
CA THR A 51 -13.94 8.17 -17.38
C THR A 51 -13.84 9.63 -16.92
N ASN A 52 -14.16 9.91 -15.67
CA ASN A 52 -14.18 11.27 -15.14
C ASN A 52 -12.78 11.88 -14.98
N LEU A 53 -11.72 11.06 -14.82
CA LEU A 53 -10.34 11.56 -14.91
C LEU A 53 -10.05 12.29 -16.24
N TYR A 54 -10.75 11.92 -17.33
CA TYR A 54 -10.64 12.57 -18.63
C TYR A 54 -11.73 13.61 -18.88
N ALA A 55 -12.97 13.31 -18.49
CA ALA A 55 -14.13 14.14 -18.83
C ALA A 55 -14.33 15.32 -17.88
N HIS A 56 -13.94 15.15 -16.61
CA HIS A 56 -14.18 16.10 -15.51
C HIS A 56 -12.93 16.23 -14.61
N PRO A 57 -11.76 16.62 -15.17
CA PRO A 57 -10.49 16.60 -14.41
C PRO A 57 -10.51 17.53 -13.19
N ASP A 58 -11.09 18.72 -13.30
CA ASP A 58 -11.12 19.70 -12.20
C ASP A 58 -11.95 19.18 -11.02
N GLU A 59 -13.09 18.56 -11.29
CA GLU A 59 -13.94 17.95 -10.26
C GLU A 59 -13.27 16.73 -9.63
N MET A 60 -12.55 15.94 -10.42
CA MET A 60 -11.78 14.81 -9.92
C MET A 60 -10.61 15.27 -9.03
N HIS A 61 -9.89 16.31 -9.39
CA HIS A 61 -8.89 16.92 -8.52
C HIS A 61 -9.50 17.38 -7.19
N ALA A 62 -10.65 18.07 -7.22
CA ALA A 62 -11.33 18.51 -6.01
C ALA A 62 -11.79 17.35 -5.12
N LEU A 63 -12.31 16.27 -5.71
CA LEU A 63 -12.71 15.06 -4.97
C LEU A 63 -11.50 14.36 -4.37
N ILE A 64 -10.44 14.17 -5.14
CA ILE A 64 -9.20 13.51 -4.69
C ILE A 64 -8.57 14.30 -3.53
N ASP A 65 -8.56 15.62 -3.61
CA ASP A 65 -8.06 16.51 -2.56
C ASP A 65 -8.89 16.37 -1.28
N TYR A 66 -10.22 16.35 -1.39
CA TYR A 66 -11.13 16.12 -0.27
C TYR A 66 -10.88 14.77 0.42
N ILE A 67 -10.72 13.69 -0.36
CA ILE A 67 -10.41 12.36 0.16
C ILE A 67 -9.03 12.34 0.82
N THR A 68 -8.06 13.05 0.24
CA THR A 68 -6.70 13.16 0.77
C THR A 68 -6.70 13.83 2.15
N GLU A 69 -7.40 14.95 2.32
CA GLU A 69 -7.53 15.63 3.62
C GLU A 69 -8.20 14.73 4.67
N TYR A 70 -9.25 14.02 4.30
CA TYR A 70 -9.89 13.04 5.16
C TYR A 70 -8.90 11.96 5.62
N ARG A 71 -8.11 11.41 4.70
CA ARG A 71 -7.12 10.37 5.00
C ARG A 71 -5.95 10.89 5.83
N LEU A 72 -5.52 12.13 5.58
CA LEU A 72 -4.50 12.80 6.39
C LEU A 72 -4.98 12.99 7.84
N THR A 73 -6.23 13.39 8.04
CA THR A 73 -6.83 13.50 9.36
C THR A 73 -6.90 12.12 10.04
N TYR A 74 -7.34 11.10 9.31
CA TYR A 74 -7.45 9.74 9.84
C TYR A 74 -6.07 9.16 10.24
N VAL A 75 -5.06 9.27 9.38
CA VAL A 75 -3.72 8.75 9.69
C VAL A 75 -3.08 9.53 10.85
N ARG A 76 -3.35 10.83 10.95
CA ARG A 76 -2.91 11.65 12.11
C ARG A 76 -3.47 11.09 13.41
N MET A 77 -4.77 10.84 13.46
CA MET A 77 -5.42 10.25 14.64
C MET A 77 -4.83 8.87 14.99
N LEU A 78 -4.64 7.99 14.01
CA LEU A 78 -4.01 6.68 14.26
C LEU A 78 -2.60 6.84 14.84
N ILE A 79 -1.78 7.71 14.28
CA ILE A 79 -0.40 7.90 14.74
C ILE A 79 -0.38 8.55 16.13
N ASP A 80 -1.20 9.57 16.38
CA ASP A 80 -1.20 10.30 17.64
C ASP A 80 -1.74 9.46 18.80
N HIS A 81 -2.76 8.65 18.57
CA HIS A 81 -3.43 7.90 19.62
C HIS A 81 -2.97 6.44 19.74
N LEU A 82 -2.90 5.70 18.63
CA LEU A 82 -2.48 4.29 18.65
C LEU A 82 -0.96 4.14 18.74
N GLN A 83 -0.21 5.15 18.24
CA GLN A 83 1.26 5.14 18.19
C GLN A 83 1.83 3.86 17.54
N PRO A 84 1.42 3.52 16.33
CA PRO A 84 1.86 2.30 15.66
C PRO A 84 3.31 2.44 15.18
N ASP A 85 3.98 1.30 15.00
CA ASP A 85 5.31 1.25 14.37
C ASP A 85 5.21 1.37 12.86
N VAL A 86 4.06 0.95 12.32
CA VAL A 86 3.79 0.82 10.88
C VAL A 86 2.40 1.34 10.56
N ILE A 87 2.25 2.07 9.46
CA ILE A 87 0.95 2.25 8.79
C ILE A 87 0.93 1.37 7.55
N PHE A 88 -0.04 0.47 7.51
CA PHE A 88 -0.33 -0.40 6.38
C PHE A 88 -1.54 0.17 5.63
N SER A 89 -1.30 0.77 4.46
CA SER A 89 -2.32 1.37 3.59
C SER A 89 -2.57 0.49 2.37
N HIS A 90 -3.82 0.39 1.94
CA HIS A 90 -4.25 -0.40 0.79
C HIS A 90 -4.82 0.49 -0.30
N ASP A 91 -4.37 0.30 -1.54
CA ASP A 91 -4.97 0.88 -2.75
C ASP A 91 -4.44 0.20 -4.01
N ASP A 92 -5.27 -0.48 -4.76
CA ASP A 92 -4.87 -1.12 -6.00
C ASP A 92 -4.93 -0.13 -7.18
N TRP A 93 -3.84 -0.04 -7.94
CA TRP A 93 -3.70 0.86 -9.09
C TRP A 93 -3.65 0.13 -10.43
N GLY A 94 -3.87 -1.18 -10.40
CA GLY A 94 -3.80 -2.00 -11.60
C GLY A 94 -4.32 -3.42 -11.39
N THR A 95 -4.30 -4.16 -12.49
CA THR A 95 -4.45 -5.61 -12.50
C THR A 95 -3.07 -6.26 -12.36
N LYS A 96 -3.03 -7.59 -12.33
CA LYS A 96 -1.75 -8.33 -12.35
C LYS A 96 -0.90 -8.12 -13.62
N ASN A 97 -1.45 -7.51 -14.65
CA ASN A 97 -0.78 -7.37 -15.95
C ASN A 97 -0.56 -5.92 -16.39
N ALA A 98 -1.31 -4.96 -15.85
CA ALA A 98 -1.27 -3.56 -16.27
C ALA A 98 -1.86 -2.63 -15.21
N LEU A 99 -1.46 -1.36 -15.24
CA LEU A 99 -2.13 -0.29 -14.53
C LEU A 99 -3.57 -0.10 -15.04
N PHE A 100 -4.47 0.38 -14.19
CA PHE A 100 -5.84 0.76 -14.58
C PHE A 100 -5.87 2.00 -15.47
N MET A 101 -4.84 2.85 -15.36
CA MET A 101 -4.71 4.09 -16.11
C MET A 101 -3.27 4.26 -16.61
N LYS A 102 -3.05 5.20 -17.53
CA LYS A 102 -1.70 5.54 -17.99
C LYS A 102 -0.85 6.08 -16.84
N PRO A 103 0.48 5.80 -16.82
CA PRO A 103 1.36 6.31 -15.77
C PRO A 103 1.29 7.84 -15.61
N GLU A 104 1.14 8.58 -16.71
CA GLU A 104 1.02 10.05 -16.71
C GLU A 104 -0.25 10.49 -15.98
N MET A 105 -1.37 9.80 -16.19
CA MET A 105 -2.64 10.05 -15.51
C MET A 105 -2.53 9.77 -14.02
N TRP A 106 -1.89 8.66 -13.64
CA TRP A 106 -1.63 8.35 -12.24
C TRP A 106 -0.77 9.45 -11.58
N ARG A 107 0.28 9.93 -12.27
CA ARG A 107 1.14 11.02 -11.77
C ARG A 107 0.39 12.32 -11.60
N GLU A 108 -0.47 12.66 -12.55
CA GLU A 108 -1.27 13.88 -12.52
C GLU A 108 -2.22 13.91 -11.32
N PHE A 109 -3.00 12.85 -11.13
CA PHE A 109 -4.09 12.85 -10.14
C PHE A 109 -3.69 12.32 -8.76
N PHE A 110 -2.75 11.37 -8.69
CA PHE A 110 -2.52 10.60 -7.46
C PHE A 110 -1.12 10.79 -6.85
N LYS A 111 -0.11 11.15 -7.63
CA LYS A 111 1.28 11.22 -7.12
C LYS A 111 1.42 12.22 -5.96
N GLU A 112 0.92 13.44 -6.11
CA GLU A 112 1.04 14.47 -5.06
C GLU A 112 0.15 14.19 -3.85
N PRO A 113 -1.12 13.78 -3.98
CA PRO A 113 -1.94 13.27 -2.88
C PRO A 113 -1.24 12.19 -2.05
N TYR A 114 -0.65 11.18 -2.69
CA TYR A 114 0.09 10.14 -1.98
C TYR A 114 1.40 10.63 -1.40
N ARG A 115 2.11 11.56 -2.04
CA ARG A 115 3.32 12.18 -1.45
C ARG A 115 2.98 12.88 -0.13
N ARG A 116 1.89 13.60 -0.05
CA ARG A 116 1.42 14.23 1.18
C ARG A 116 1.11 13.17 2.25
N PHE A 117 0.40 12.12 1.88
CA PHE A 117 0.00 11.05 2.78
C PHE A 117 1.20 10.26 3.35
N TYR A 118 2.03 9.68 2.48
CA TYR A 118 3.20 8.90 2.91
C TYR A 118 4.31 9.78 3.49
N GLY A 119 4.48 10.99 2.98
CA GLY A 119 5.39 11.99 3.54
C GLY A 119 5.05 12.33 4.98
N TYR A 120 3.76 12.49 5.31
CA TYR A 120 3.32 12.69 6.69
C TYR A 120 3.67 11.49 7.58
N ILE A 121 3.34 10.26 7.19
CA ILE A 121 3.65 9.05 7.95
C ILE A 121 5.14 8.99 8.27
N ARG A 122 6.00 9.17 7.26
CA ARG A 122 7.45 9.16 7.42
C ARG A 122 7.97 10.28 8.32
N SER A 123 7.38 11.48 8.23
CA SER A 123 7.78 12.62 9.08
C SER A 123 7.56 12.35 10.58
N ARG A 124 6.67 11.40 10.89
CA ARG A 124 6.38 10.95 12.24
C ARG A 124 7.24 9.77 12.70
N GLY A 125 8.21 9.32 11.87
CA GLY A 125 9.07 8.18 12.16
C GLY A 125 8.38 6.81 12.05
N VAL A 126 7.19 6.75 11.44
CA VAL A 126 6.40 5.53 11.25
C VAL A 126 6.71 4.92 9.88
N ILE A 127 6.81 3.60 9.82
CA ILE A 127 7.07 2.87 8.56
C ILE A 127 5.82 2.91 7.69
N ALA A 128 6.00 3.31 6.42
CA ALA A 128 4.93 3.35 5.42
C ALA A 128 4.94 2.07 4.57
N ILE A 129 3.92 1.22 4.74
CA ILE A 129 3.65 0.06 3.88
C ILE A 129 2.46 0.38 2.97
N HIS A 130 2.63 0.13 1.68
CA HIS A 130 1.57 0.19 0.69
C HIS A 130 1.25 -1.22 0.19
N HIS A 131 -0.01 -1.63 0.29
CA HIS A 131 -0.48 -2.84 -0.36
C HIS A 131 -1.05 -2.53 -1.74
N ALA A 132 -0.57 -3.27 -2.72
CA ALA A 132 -1.19 -3.43 -4.03
C ALA A 132 -0.73 -4.75 -4.65
N ASP A 133 -1.67 -5.61 -5.02
CA ASP A 133 -1.39 -6.86 -5.72
C ASP A 133 -1.52 -6.68 -7.25
N SER A 134 -0.80 -5.71 -7.75
CA SER A 134 -0.91 -5.16 -9.10
C SER A 134 0.43 -5.18 -9.84
N TYR A 135 0.38 -5.03 -11.17
CA TYR A 135 1.56 -4.74 -11.99
C TYR A 135 1.87 -3.24 -11.94
N LEU A 136 2.87 -2.84 -11.17
CA LEU A 136 3.19 -1.43 -10.91
C LEU A 136 4.57 -1.00 -11.42
N VAL A 137 5.26 -1.82 -12.22
CA VAL A 137 6.58 -1.49 -12.78
C VAL A 137 6.66 -0.09 -13.39
N PRO A 138 5.64 0.40 -14.16
CA PRO A 138 5.72 1.73 -14.79
C PRO A 138 5.74 2.92 -13.83
N ILE A 139 5.37 2.72 -12.56
CA ILE A 139 5.31 3.77 -11.52
C ILE A 139 6.14 3.43 -10.28
N VAL A 140 6.97 2.40 -10.34
CA VAL A 140 7.72 1.92 -9.17
C VAL A 140 8.69 2.97 -8.61
N ASP A 141 9.30 3.78 -9.47
CA ASP A 141 10.15 4.90 -9.03
C ASP A 141 9.32 5.98 -8.33
N ASP A 142 8.13 6.27 -8.85
CA ASP A 142 7.19 7.18 -8.21
C ASP A 142 6.79 6.69 -6.81
N MET A 143 6.57 5.37 -6.64
CA MET A 143 6.27 4.77 -5.33
C MET A 143 7.38 5.06 -4.30
N ALA A 144 8.62 4.88 -4.68
CA ALA A 144 9.77 5.20 -3.83
C ALA A 144 9.86 6.71 -3.52
N GLU A 145 9.64 7.56 -4.52
CA GLU A 145 9.69 9.03 -4.40
C GLU A 145 8.62 9.61 -3.49
N ILE A 146 7.40 9.06 -3.51
CA ILE A 146 6.30 9.54 -2.65
C ILE A 146 6.44 9.09 -1.21
N GLY A 147 7.39 8.19 -0.91
CA GLY A 147 7.75 7.83 0.45
C GLY A 147 7.26 6.46 0.91
N ILE A 148 6.77 5.61 0.03
CA ILE A 148 6.51 4.20 0.35
C ILE A 148 7.85 3.51 0.66
N GLN A 149 7.91 2.82 1.81
CA GLN A 149 9.10 2.10 2.24
C GLN A 149 9.02 0.60 1.97
N VAL A 150 7.80 0.07 2.01
CA VAL A 150 7.53 -1.34 1.71
C VAL A 150 6.33 -1.42 0.76
N TRP A 151 6.51 -2.09 -0.36
CA TRP A 151 5.41 -2.49 -1.23
C TRP A 151 5.05 -3.94 -0.93
N GLN A 152 3.90 -4.15 -0.27
CA GLN A 152 3.36 -5.45 0.05
C GLN A 152 2.36 -5.89 -1.02
N GLY A 153 2.33 -7.19 -1.32
CA GLY A 153 1.50 -7.75 -2.39
C GLY A 153 2.20 -7.79 -3.74
N VAL A 154 3.52 -7.54 -3.79
CA VAL A 154 4.24 -7.60 -5.07
C VAL A 154 4.08 -8.97 -5.73
N LEU A 155 3.55 -8.97 -6.96
CA LEU A 155 3.32 -10.19 -7.73
C LEU A 155 4.57 -10.62 -8.51
N PRO A 156 4.74 -11.93 -8.81
CA PRO A 156 5.84 -12.43 -9.62
C PRO A 156 5.94 -11.78 -11.02
N GLU A 157 4.83 -11.33 -11.56
CA GLU A 157 4.72 -10.65 -12.86
C GLU A 157 5.49 -9.33 -12.92
N ASN A 158 5.84 -8.74 -11.75
CA ASN A 158 6.65 -7.53 -11.66
C ASN A 158 8.16 -7.78 -11.80
N ASP A 159 8.62 -9.02 -11.97
CA ASP A 159 10.04 -9.40 -12.01
C ASP A 159 10.85 -8.86 -10.82
N ILE A 160 10.62 -9.42 -9.64
CA ILE A 160 11.17 -8.98 -8.38
C ILE A 160 12.71 -8.80 -8.42
N PRO A 161 13.52 -9.73 -8.95
CA PRO A 161 14.97 -9.54 -9.06
C PRO A 161 15.36 -8.32 -9.91
N ALA A 162 14.66 -8.06 -11.01
CA ALA A 162 14.90 -6.89 -11.83
C ALA A 162 14.56 -5.59 -11.08
N LEU A 163 13.42 -5.60 -10.35
CA LEU A 163 13.04 -4.47 -9.49
C LEU A 163 14.04 -4.22 -8.36
N GLN A 164 14.55 -5.25 -7.70
CA GLN A 164 15.56 -5.12 -6.66
C GLN A 164 16.84 -4.44 -7.19
N ALA A 165 17.31 -4.90 -8.36
CA ALA A 165 18.48 -4.31 -9.00
C ALA A 165 18.25 -2.84 -9.41
N HIS A 166 17.07 -2.52 -9.95
CA HIS A 166 16.68 -1.18 -10.35
C HIS A 166 16.52 -0.23 -9.17
N LEU A 167 15.80 -0.67 -8.16
CA LEU A 167 15.48 0.14 -6.98
C LEU A 167 16.68 0.36 -6.04
N ASN A 168 17.63 -0.55 -6.04
CA ASN A 168 18.85 -0.46 -5.22
C ASN A 168 18.55 -0.08 -3.75
N GLY A 169 17.58 -0.73 -3.14
CA GLY A 169 17.22 -0.52 -1.74
C GLY A 169 16.29 0.67 -1.45
N ARG A 170 15.85 1.43 -2.46
CA ARG A 170 14.92 2.56 -2.27
C ARG A 170 13.51 2.13 -1.83
N LEU A 171 13.13 0.88 -2.11
CA LEU A 171 11.84 0.30 -1.78
C LEU A 171 12.04 -1.16 -1.41
N THR A 172 11.48 -1.62 -0.31
CA THR A 172 11.45 -3.03 0.06
C THR A 172 10.24 -3.70 -0.57
N LEU A 173 10.45 -4.87 -1.18
CA LEU A 173 9.41 -5.65 -1.84
C LEU A 173 8.95 -6.78 -0.91
N MET A 174 7.64 -6.92 -0.69
CA MET A 174 7.06 -7.93 0.20
C MET A 174 6.01 -8.76 -0.54
N GLY A 175 6.22 -10.11 -0.61
CA GLY A 175 5.33 -11.02 -1.31
C GLY A 175 6.06 -11.91 -2.32
N GLY A 176 5.66 -11.85 -3.60
CA GLY A 176 6.30 -12.60 -4.68
C GLY A 176 5.81 -14.04 -4.84
N PHE A 177 4.74 -14.41 -4.13
CA PHE A 177 4.10 -15.72 -4.28
C PHE A 177 2.93 -15.58 -5.26
N GLY A 178 2.96 -16.38 -6.32
CA GLY A 178 1.89 -16.39 -7.32
C GLY A 178 0.88 -17.50 -7.04
N ALA A 179 -0.28 -17.40 -7.68
CA ALA A 179 -1.39 -18.35 -7.52
C ALA A 179 -1.13 -19.74 -8.15
N ALA A 180 0.01 -19.95 -8.83
CA ALA A 180 0.29 -21.21 -9.52
C ALA A 180 0.32 -22.43 -8.59
N ILE A 181 0.61 -22.24 -7.31
CA ILE A 181 0.62 -23.29 -6.28
C ILE A 181 -0.72 -23.45 -5.58
N ASP A 182 -1.65 -22.49 -5.74
CA ASP A 182 -2.98 -22.50 -5.12
C ASP A 182 -3.93 -23.40 -5.93
N ARG A 183 -3.74 -24.70 -5.80
CA ARG A 183 -4.53 -25.74 -6.44
C ARG A 183 -4.89 -26.83 -5.45
N LYS A 184 -6.06 -27.43 -5.64
CA LYS A 184 -6.62 -28.42 -4.70
C LYS A 184 -5.78 -29.68 -4.51
N ASP A 185 -4.95 -30.04 -5.49
CA ASP A 185 -4.09 -31.22 -5.52
C ASP A 185 -2.65 -30.93 -5.09
N ALA A 186 -2.35 -29.69 -4.68
CA ALA A 186 -1.01 -29.34 -4.19
C ALA A 186 -0.70 -30.08 -2.89
N THR A 187 0.39 -30.83 -2.89
CA THR A 187 0.89 -31.50 -1.70
C THR A 187 1.72 -30.53 -0.85
N PRO A 188 1.91 -30.80 0.46
CA PRO A 188 2.81 -30.02 1.30
C PRO A 188 4.23 -29.90 0.71
N GLU A 189 4.73 -30.96 0.04
CA GLU A 189 6.05 -30.95 -0.60
C GLU A 189 6.08 -30.01 -1.83
N ASP A 190 5.00 -29.97 -2.64
CA ASP A 190 4.87 -29.01 -3.74
C ASP A 190 4.93 -27.57 -3.22
N ILE A 191 4.21 -27.28 -2.14
CA ILE A 191 4.17 -25.95 -1.51
C ILE A 191 5.56 -25.57 -0.99
N LEU A 192 6.24 -26.47 -0.27
CA LEU A 192 7.59 -26.22 0.26
C LEU A 192 8.60 -26.03 -0.88
N THR A 193 8.52 -26.83 -1.93
CA THR A 193 9.40 -26.74 -3.11
C THR A 193 9.22 -25.40 -3.80
N TYR A 194 7.97 -24.98 -4.01
CA TYR A 194 7.63 -23.69 -4.59
C TYR A 194 8.15 -22.53 -3.73
N ALA A 195 7.87 -22.54 -2.42
CA ALA A 195 8.31 -21.51 -1.50
C ALA A 195 9.84 -21.38 -1.45
N ARG A 196 10.57 -22.52 -1.37
CA ARG A 196 12.04 -22.52 -1.45
C ARG A 196 12.54 -21.95 -2.78
N GLY A 197 11.85 -22.21 -3.88
CA GLY A 197 12.16 -21.63 -5.19
C GLY A 197 12.04 -20.11 -5.20
N VAL A 198 10.94 -19.58 -4.68
CA VAL A 198 10.71 -18.12 -4.52
C VAL A 198 11.79 -17.47 -3.67
N LEU A 199 12.12 -18.07 -2.50
CA LEU A 199 13.15 -17.54 -1.61
C LEU A 199 14.54 -17.53 -2.27
N ARG A 200 14.93 -18.62 -2.93
CA ARG A 200 16.22 -18.70 -3.65
C ARG A 200 16.34 -17.65 -4.75
N ARG A 201 15.23 -17.31 -5.42
CA ARG A 201 15.21 -16.33 -6.49
C ARG A 201 15.28 -14.90 -5.96
N ASN A 202 14.51 -14.56 -4.91
CA ASN A 202 14.25 -13.19 -4.52
C ASN A 202 15.09 -12.71 -3.32
N CYS A 203 15.48 -13.60 -2.37
CA CYS A 203 16.24 -13.19 -1.19
C CYS A 203 17.66 -12.67 -1.49
N PRO A 204 18.42 -13.18 -2.49
CA PRO A 204 19.80 -12.73 -2.71
C PRO A 204 19.92 -11.24 -3.03
N GLY A 205 18.92 -10.62 -3.62
CA GLY A 205 18.92 -9.18 -3.95
C GLY A 205 18.80 -8.25 -2.73
N GLY A 206 18.43 -8.77 -1.56
CA GLY A 206 18.12 -7.95 -0.38
C GLY A 206 16.84 -7.13 -0.53
N HIS A 207 16.48 -6.34 0.50
CA HIS A 207 15.27 -5.51 0.50
C HIS A 207 14.02 -6.28 0.05
N TYR A 208 13.88 -7.49 0.59
CA TYR A 208 12.80 -8.42 0.28
C TYR A 208 12.28 -9.10 1.55
N ILE A 209 10.95 -9.15 1.67
CA ILE A 209 10.21 -9.86 2.72
C ILE A 209 9.33 -10.88 2.01
N PRO A 210 9.49 -12.19 2.28
CA PRO A 210 8.69 -13.23 1.64
C PRO A 210 7.23 -13.24 2.11
#